data_3018506a907be11a1ad133c0478900e3
#
_entry.id   3018506a907be11a1ad133c0478900e3
#
_cell.length_a   1.000
_cell.length_b   1.000
_cell.length_c   1.000
_cell.angle_alpha   90.00
_cell.angle_beta   90.00
_cell.angle_gamma   90.00
#
_symmetry.space_group_name_H-M   'P 1'
#
loop_
_entity.id
_entity.type
_entity.pdbx_description
1 polymer ?
#
loop_
_entity_poly.entity_id
_entity_poly.type
_entity_poly.pdbx_seq_one_letter_code
_entity_poly.pdbx_strand_id
1 'polypeptide(L)'
;MKYQLIIIGGGPAGYTAAEAAGKAGLSVLLIEKNNLGGVCLNEGCIPTKTLLYSAKTYDGARHASKYAVNVSEVSFDLAKIIARKSKVVRKLVLGVKSKLTSNNVTIVAVSYTHLRAHETVL
;
A
#
# COMPACT_ATOMS: atom_id res chain seq x y z
N MET A 1 -17.89 -10.26 -20.24
CA MET A 1 -18.01 -8.82 -19.92
C MET A 1 -16.97 -8.07 -20.73
N LYS A 2 -17.31 -6.90 -21.26
CA LYS A 2 -16.35 -6.05 -21.97
C LYS A 2 -16.00 -4.89 -21.05
N TYR A 3 -14.70 -4.64 -20.81
CA TYR A 3 -14.22 -3.47 -20.08
C TYR A 3 -13.81 -2.37 -21.07
N GLN A 4 -14.08 -1.12 -20.71
CA GLN A 4 -13.66 0.04 -21.51
C GLN A 4 -12.21 0.41 -21.26
N LEU A 5 -11.70 0.06 -20.06
CA LEU A 5 -10.31 0.26 -19.66
C LEU A 5 -9.80 -0.94 -18.90
N ILE A 6 -8.61 -1.41 -19.28
CA ILE A 6 -7.87 -2.46 -18.56
C ILE A 6 -6.56 -1.87 -18.09
N ILE A 7 -6.29 -1.99 -16.79
CA ILE A 7 -5.05 -1.50 -16.15
C ILE A 7 -4.29 -2.69 -15.61
N ILE A 8 -3.02 -2.80 -15.97
CA ILE A 8 -2.11 -3.84 -15.49
C ILE A 8 -1.16 -3.23 -14.47
N GLY A 9 -1.27 -3.68 -13.22
CA GLY A 9 -0.51 -3.19 -12.08
C GLY A 9 -1.35 -2.31 -11.15
N GLY A 10 -1.48 -2.74 -9.90
CA GLY A 10 -2.26 -2.07 -8.83
C GLY A 10 -1.43 -1.18 -7.92
N GLY A 11 -0.26 -0.69 -8.39
CA GLY A 11 0.55 0.30 -7.68
C GLY A 11 -0.07 1.71 -7.73
N PRO A 12 0.62 2.75 -7.22
CA PRO A 12 0.09 4.12 -7.13
C PRO A 12 -0.46 4.68 -8.43
N ALA A 13 0.22 4.47 -9.55
CA ALA A 13 -0.26 4.91 -10.86
C ALA A 13 -1.53 4.15 -11.27
N GLY A 14 -1.51 2.81 -11.13
CA GLY A 14 -2.62 1.95 -11.56
C GLY A 14 -3.89 2.17 -10.75
N TYR A 15 -3.82 2.15 -9.41
CA TYR A 15 -5.03 2.35 -8.61
C TYR A 15 -5.56 3.79 -8.72
N THR A 16 -4.70 4.80 -8.89
CA THR A 16 -5.15 6.18 -9.08
C THR A 16 -5.87 6.35 -10.42
N ALA A 17 -5.30 5.79 -11.49
CA ALA A 17 -5.93 5.81 -12.81
C ALA A 17 -7.27 5.05 -12.81
N ALA A 18 -7.31 3.87 -12.16
CA ALA A 18 -8.52 3.07 -12.05
C ALA A 18 -9.63 3.81 -11.28
N GLU A 19 -9.28 4.45 -10.16
CA GLU A 19 -10.23 5.26 -9.38
C GLU A 19 -10.79 6.43 -10.21
N ALA A 20 -9.92 7.15 -10.91
CA ALA A 20 -10.32 8.28 -11.74
C ALA A 20 -11.24 7.84 -12.89
N ALA A 21 -10.88 6.77 -13.60
CA ALA A 21 -11.69 6.22 -14.69
C ALA A 21 -13.05 5.70 -14.20
N GLY A 22 -13.07 4.99 -13.06
CA GLY A 22 -14.30 4.51 -12.46
C GLY A 22 -15.23 5.65 -12.03
N LYS A 23 -14.69 6.72 -11.44
CA LYS A 23 -15.44 7.94 -11.11
C LYS A 23 -16.02 8.61 -12.35
N ALA A 24 -15.33 8.53 -13.48
CA ALA A 24 -15.85 9.03 -14.77
C ALA A 24 -16.91 8.10 -15.40
N GLY A 25 -17.29 7.02 -14.75
CA GLY A 25 -18.33 6.10 -15.19
C GLY A 25 -17.86 5.00 -16.13
N LEU A 26 -16.56 4.85 -16.33
CA LEU A 26 -16.02 3.77 -17.17
C LEU A 26 -16.07 2.41 -16.45
N SER A 27 -16.30 1.34 -17.22
CA SER A 27 -16.09 -0.02 -16.74
C SER A 27 -14.60 -0.35 -16.76
N VAL A 28 -14.01 -0.53 -15.58
CA VAL A 28 -12.56 -0.69 -15.43
C VAL A 28 -12.22 -2.07 -14.88
N LEU A 29 -11.22 -2.72 -15.47
CA LEU A 29 -10.56 -3.90 -14.94
C LEU A 29 -9.15 -3.53 -14.47
N LEU A 30 -8.85 -3.76 -13.20
CA LEU A 30 -7.50 -3.64 -12.63
C LEU A 30 -6.94 -5.04 -12.35
N ILE A 31 -5.81 -5.33 -12.96
CA ILE A 31 -5.10 -6.60 -12.81
C ILE A 31 -3.87 -6.39 -11.93
N GLU A 32 -3.75 -7.12 -10.83
CA GLU A 32 -2.61 -7.06 -9.91
C GLU A 32 -2.11 -8.48 -9.61
N LYS A 33 -0.80 -8.68 -9.70
CA LYS A 33 -0.18 -9.99 -9.48
C LYS A 33 0.11 -10.31 -8.02
N ASN A 34 0.36 -9.27 -7.22
CA ASN A 34 0.72 -9.38 -5.81
C ASN A 34 -0.35 -8.71 -4.94
N ASN A 35 0.06 -7.72 -4.18
CA ASN A 35 -0.81 -6.96 -3.30
C ASN A 35 -1.17 -5.61 -3.91
N LEU A 36 -2.46 -5.28 -3.88
CA LEU A 36 -2.94 -3.96 -4.26
C LEU A 36 -2.22 -2.88 -3.45
N GLY A 37 -1.86 -1.78 -4.11
CA GLY A 37 -1.05 -0.71 -3.53
C GLY A 37 0.41 -0.73 -3.98
N GLY A 38 0.86 -1.84 -4.57
CA GLY A 38 2.21 -1.99 -5.12
C GLY A 38 3.30 -1.90 -4.07
N VAL A 39 4.52 -1.66 -4.51
CA VAL A 39 5.70 -1.53 -3.65
C VAL A 39 5.54 -0.40 -2.64
N CYS A 40 5.03 0.75 -3.06
CA CYS A 40 4.89 1.93 -2.18
C CYS A 40 4.11 1.63 -0.90
N LEU A 41 2.92 1.02 -1.00
CA LEU A 41 2.11 0.72 0.17
C LEU A 41 2.62 -0.48 0.97
N ASN A 42 3.09 -1.52 0.28
CA ASN A 42 3.37 -2.81 0.92
C ASN A 42 4.81 -2.94 1.41
N GLU A 43 5.79 -2.42 0.67
CA GLU A 43 7.23 -2.69 0.87
C GLU A 43 8.10 -1.42 0.85
N GLY A 44 7.55 -0.27 0.47
CA GLY A 44 8.30 0.96 0.24
C GLY A 44 7.90 2.12 1.14
N CYS A 45 7.18 3.08 0.58
CA CYS A 45 6.91 4.39 1.20
C CYS A 45 6.27 4.28 2.59
N ILE A 46 5.23 3.48 2.72
CA ILE A 46 4.44 3.41 3.95
C ILE A 46 5.14 2.64 5.06
N PRO A 47 5.69 1.43 4.82
CA PRO A 47 6.51 0.75 5.81
C PRO A 47 7.67 1.62 6.30
N THR A 48 8.42 2.22 5.37
CA THR A 48 9.57 3.07 5.69
C THR A 48 9.18 4.25 6.56
N LYS A 49 8.16 5.03 6.17
CA LYS A 49 7.70 6.17 6.95
C LYS A 49 7.16 5.78 8.32
N THR A 50 6.48 4.63 8.41
CA THR A 50 5.95 4.13 9.68
C THR A 50 7.06 3.76 10.66
N LEU A 51 8.13 3.11 10.17
CA LEU A 51 9.30 2.76 10.97
C LEU A 51 10.10 4.00 11.36
N LEU A 52 10.36 4.91 10.42
CA LEU A 52 11.04 6.18 10.68
C LEU A 52 10.31 7.04 11.72
N TYR A 53 8.99 7.03 11.71
CA TYR A 53 8.22 7.76 12.72
C TYR A 53 8.43 7.19 14.13
N SER A 54 8.50 5.86 14.27
CA SER A 54 8.82 5.21 15.55
C SER A 54 10.24 5.55 16.02
N ALA A 55 11.22 5.53 15.12
CA ALA A 55 12.59 5.90 15.40
C ALA A 55 12.70 7.37 15.83
N LYS A 56 12.05 8.28 15.11
CA LYS A 56 12.01 9.71 15.43
C LYS A 56 11.35 9.97 16.78
N THR A 57 10.29 9.26 17.12
CA THR A 57 9.62 9.36 18.41
C THR A 57 10.54 8.94 19.56
N TYR A 58 11.26 7.83 19.38
CA TYR A 58 12.25 7.34 20.35
C TYR A 58 13.39 8.34 20.52
N ASP A 59 13.96 8.83 19.41
CA ASP A 59 15.05 9.80 19.45
C ASP A 59 14.62 11.12 20.11
N GLY A 60 13.42 11.61 19.78
CA GLY A 60 12.83 12.80 20.41
C GLY A 60 12.67 12.64 21.92
N ALA A 61 12.21 11.48 22.37
CA ALA A 61 12.10 11.19 23.81
C ALA A 61 13.46 11.16 24.51
N ARG A 62 14.48 10.57 23.88
CA ARG A 62 15.85 10.55 24.42
C ARG A 62 16.48 11.94 24.56
N HIS A 63 16.11 12.85 23.70
CA HIS A 63 16.65 14.23 23.68
C HIS A 63 15.68 15.28 24.21
N ALA A 64 14.62 14.84 24.90
CA ALA A 64 13.55 15.71 25.38
C ALA A 64 14.02 16.78 26.37
N SER A 65 15.10 16.52 27.11
CA SER A 65 15.69 17.49 28.06
C SER A 65 16.13 18.79 27.42
N LYS A 66 16.48 18.81 26.13
CA LYS A 66 16.77 20.03 25.37
C LYS A 66 15.58 21.00 25.32
N TYR A 67 14.39 20.49 25.55
CA TYR A 67 13.13 21.24 25.51
C TYR A 67 12.50 21.37 26.91
N ALA A 68 13.29 21.18 27.96
CA ALA A 68 12.85 21.22 29.36
C ALA A 68 11.77 20.12 29.69
N VAL A 69 11.75 19.06 28.94
CA VAL A 69 10.86 17.89 29.18
C VAL A 69 11.68 16.78 29.82
N ASN A 70 11.30 16.38 31.01
CA ASN A 70 11.97 15.30 31.72
C ASN A 70 11.37 13.94 31.39
N VAL A 71 12.22 13.02 30.94
CA VAL A 71 11.86 11.63 30.65
C VAL A 71 12.81 10.74 31.43
N SER A 72 12.27 9.90 32.32
CA SER A 72 13.06 9.07 33.23
C SER A 72 13.66 7.85 32.54
N GLU A 73 12.91 7.21 31.67
CA GLU A 73 13.36 6.01 30.95
C GLU A 73 12.71 5.95 29.57
N VAL A 74 13.51 5.59 28.56
CA VAL A 74 13.03 5.41 27.18
C VAL A 74 13.43 4.05 26.67
N SER A 75 12.46 3.22 26.37
CA SER A 75 12.65 1.90 25.76
C SER A 75 11.78 1.74 24.52
N PHE A 76 12.04 0.71 23.75
CA PHE A 76 11.21 0.36 22.59
C PHE A 76 10.99 -1.16 22.51
N ASP A 77 9.90 -1.53 21.87
CA ASP A 77 9.53 -2.93 21.58
C ASP A 77 9.48 -3.09 20.05
N LEU A 78 10.49 -3.73 19.49
CA LEU A 78 10.59 -3.93 18.04
C LEU A 78 9.42 -4.73 17.48
N ALA A 79 8.96 -5.75 18.21
CA ALA A 79 7.84 -6.58 17.76
C ALA A 79 6.55 -5.76 17.61
N LYS A 80 6.28 -4.86 18.57
CA LYS A 80 5.14 -3.95 18.50
C LYS A 80 5.29 -2.91 17.39
N ILE A 81 6.50 -2.41 17.14
CA ILE A 81 6.78 -1.49 16.02
C ILE A 81 6.45 -2.17 14.69
N ILE A 82 6.91 -3.41 14.50
CA ILE A 82 6.62 -4.19 13.29
C ILE A 82 5.13 -4.49 13.15
N ALA A 83 4.47 -4.87 14.23
CA ALA A 83 3.02 -5.10 14.24
C ALA A 83 2.24 -3.82 13.86
N ARG A 84 2.64 -2.65 14.42
CA ARG A 84 2.08 -1.36 14.06
C ARG A 84 2.27 -1.05 12.57
N LYS A 85 3.46 -1.23 12.03
CA LYS A 85 3.76 -1.06 10.60
C LYS A 85 2.81 -1.91 9.74
N SER A 86 2.67 -3.19 10.07
CA SER A 86 1.80 -4.11 9.33
C SER A 86 0.31 -3.70 9.40
N LYS A 87 -0.14 -3.20 10.55
CA LYS A 87 -1.51 -2.68 10.72
C LYS A 87 -1.76 -1.45 9.85
N VAL A 88 -0.81 -0.52 9.77
CA VAL A 88 -0.92 0.70 8.94
C VAL A 88 -0.99 0.33 7.47
N VAL A 89 -0.10 -0.53 7.00
CA VAL A 89 -0.10 -1.01 5.60
C VAL A 89 -1.45 -1.64 5.26
N ARG A 90 -1.91 -2.59 6.07
CA ARG A 90 -3.20 -3.27 5.85
C ARG A 90 -4.37 -2.29 5.77
N LYS A 91 -4.41 -1.31 6.66
CA LYS A 91 -5.48 -0.28 6.66
C LYS A 91 -5.49 0.50 5.34
N LEU A 92 -4.33 0.90 4.84
CA LEU A 92 -4.22 1.68 3.59
C LEU A 92 -4.57 0.84 2.36
N VAL A 93 -4.11 -0.42 2.29
CA VAL A 93 -4.47 -1.34 1.21
C VAL A 93 -5.98 -1.59 1.16
N LEU A 94 -6.61 -1.80 2.32
CA LEU A 94 -8.07 -1.94 2.40
C LEU A 94 -8.79 -0.65 1.99
N GLY A 95 -8.26 0.52 2.33
CA GLY A 95 -8.78 1.81 1.90
C GLY A 95 -8.76 1.97 0.38
N VAL A 96 -7.65 1.62 -0.27
CA VAL A 96 -7.55 1.62 -1.74
C VAL A 96 -8.56 0.64 -2.34
N LYS A 97 -8.62 -0.59 -1.84
CA LYS A 97 -9.58 -1.59 -2.32
C LYS A 97 -11.03 -1.10 -2.22
N SER A 98 -11.40 -0.53 -1.08
CA SER A 98 -12.75 0.02 -0.87
C SER A 98 -13.08 1.13 -1.86
N LYS A 99 -12.15 2.07 -2.09
CA LYS A 99 -12.34 3.16 -3.07
C LYS A 99 -12.53 2.65 -4.49
N LEU A 100 -11.74 1.66 -4.90
CA LEU A 100 -11.86 1.08 -6.23
C LEU A 100 -13.20 0.37 -6.40
N THR A 101 -13.58 -0.45 -5.43
CA THR A 101 -14.85 -1.19 -5.48
C THR A 101 -16.06 -0.25 -5.50
N SER A 102 -16.04 0.84 -4.71
CA SER A 102 -17.12 1.82 -4.70
C SER A 102 -17.24 2.63 -6.00
N ASN A 103 -16.20 2.64 -6.82
CA ASN A 103 -16.21 3.26 -8.14
C ASN A 103 -16.32 2.25 -9.30
N ASN A 104 -16.91 1.09 -9.05
CA ASN A 104 -17.17 0.04 -10.05
C ASN A 104 -15.93 -0.51 -10.76
N VAL A 105 -14.77 -0.47 -10.11
CA VAL A 105 -13.55 -1.10 -10.61
C VAL A 105 -13.54 -2.57 -10.23
N THR A 106 -13.43 -3.44 -11.21
CA THR A 106 -13.22 -4.87 -11.01
C THR A 106 -11.74 -5.13 -10.77
N ILE A 107 -11.40 -5.78 -9.66
CA ILE A 107 -10.01 -6.11 -9.30
C ILE A 107 -9.81 -7.60 -9.46
N VAL A 108 -8.81 -7.99 -10.26
CA VAL A 108 -8.43 -9.39 -10.46
C VAL A 108 -6.99 -9.60 -10.04
N ALA A 109 -6.79 -10.54 -9.12
CA ALA A 109 -5.45 -11.01 -8.74
C ALA A 109 -5.02 -12.12 -9.69
N VAL A 110 -3.89 -11.94 -10.37
CA VAL A 110 -3.32 -12.95 -11.28
C VAL A 110 -1.88 -13.25 -10.91
N SER A 111 -1.52 -14.53 -11.00
CA SER A 111 -0.13 -14.97 -10.87
C SER A 111 0.56 -14.98 -12.24
N TYR A 112 1.88 -14.74 -12.25
CA TYR A 112 2.73 -14.76 -13.45
C TYR A 112 2.64 -16.05 -14.31
N THR A 113 2.17 -17.13 -13.74
CA THR A 113 2.01 -18.40 -14.46
C THR A 113 1.08 -18.30 -15.68
N HIS A 114 0.17 -17.34 -15.72
CA HIS A 114 -0.74 -17.13 -16.85
C HIS A 114 -0.09 -16.39 -18.04
N LEU A 115 0.88 -15.54 -17.81
CA LEU A 115 1.59 -14.80 -18.88
C LEU A 115 2.68 -15.63 -19.53
N ARG A 116 3.28 -16.60 -18.83
CA ARG A 116 4.30 -17.49 -19.36
C ARG A 116 3.80 -18.47 -20.43
N ALA A 117 2.52 -18.76 -20.45
CA ALA A 117 1.96 -19.68 -21.45
C ALA A 117 2.03 -19.12 -22.89
N HIS A 118 2.16 -17.82 -23.06
CA HIS A 118 2.30 -17.17 -24.37
C HIS A 118 3.74 -16.93 -24.81
N GLU A 119 4.70 -16.92 -23.89
CA GLU A 119 6.13 -16.71 -24.23
C GLU A 119 6.82 -17.97 -24.76
N THR A 120 6.21 -19.14 -24.59
CA THR A 120 6.77 -20.43 -25.03
C THR A 120 6.35 -20.86 -26.43
N VAL A 121 5.63 -20.05 -27.16
CA VAL A 121 5.14 -20.33 -28.52
C VAL A 121 5.87 -19.54 -29.60
N LEU A 122 6.97 -18.87 -29.26
CA LEU A 122 7.85 -18.21 -30.22
C LEU A 122 9.14 -18.97 -30.39
#